data_35c5fc51fead31b38b14c12a8f64dcb1
#
_entry.id   35c5fc51fead31b38b14c12a8f64dcb1
#
_cell.length_a   1.000
_cell.length_b   1.000
_cell.length_c   1.000
_cell.angle_alpha   90.00
_cell.angle_beta   90.00
_cell.angle_gamma   90.00
#
_symmetry.space_group_name_H-M   'P 1'
#
loop_
_entity.id
_entity.type
_entity.pdbx_description
1 polymer ?
#
loop_
_entity_poly.entity_id
_entity_poly.type
_entity_poly.pdbx_seq_one_letter_code
_entity_poly.pdbx_strand_id
1 'polypeptide(L)'
;HPICIEIGAGKGKHALLFSAQNPQHNLIAIERTREKFLAMQKQHEIEGQTNLNPIHADALPWVVHALHPKQVQQFFILYPNPEPHNPAQRWLNMPFFEFLISRLDQHGTVTLASNIPEYIAEAEQQLINVWKLPFVKEVIPATSARTHFEVKYLERGELCQQLIISKPEGYITRF
;
A
#
# COMPACT_ATOMS: atom_id res chain seq x y z
N HIS A 1 -14.52 -12.63 -4.72
CA HIS A 1 -13.79 -12.07 -3.57
C HIS A 1 -13.18 -10.72 -3.92
N PRO A 2 -13.15 -9.77 -2.98
CA PRO A 2 -12.53 -8.47 -3.20
C PRO A 2 -11.05 -8.60 -3.54
N ILE A 3 -10.56 -7.73 -4.42
CA ILE A 3 -9.15 -7.68 -4.81
C ILE A 3 -8.45 -6.60 -4.00
N CYS A 4 -7.36 -6.98 -3.34
CA CYS A 4 -6.49 -6.08 -2.61
C CYS A 4 -5.10 -6.14 -3.24
N ILE A 5 -4.37 -5.03 -3.20
CA ILE A 5 -3.04 -4.93 -3.81
C ILE A 5 -2.07 -4.32 -2.82
N GLU A 6 -0.94 -4.98 -2.60
CA GLU A 6 0.17 -4.42 -1.84
C GLU A 6 1.29 -4.01 -2.80
N ILE A 7 1.68 -2.74 -2.73
CA ILE A 7 2.75 -2.19 -3.55
C ILE A 7 4.03 -2.13 -2.71
N GLY A 8 5.09 -2.77 -3.22
CA GLY A 8 6.34 -2.85 -2.49
C GLY A 8 6.28 -3.86 -1.34
N ALA A 9 5.84 -5.08 -1.64
CA ALA A 9 5.59 -6.10 -0.62
C ALA A 9 6.86 -6.61 0.09
N GLY A 10 8.04 -6.30 -0.42
CA GLY A 10 9.29 -6.77 0.17
C GLY A 10 9.38 -8.28 0.19
N LYS A 11 9.77 -8.83 1.34
CA LYS A 11 9.83 -10.28 1.55
C LYS A 11 8.48 -10.91 1.87
N GLY A 12 7.41 -10.11 1.86
CA GLY A 12 6.04 -10.58 1.93
C GLY A 12 5.45 -10.76 3.33
N LYS A 13 6.07 -10.21 4.37
CA LYS A 13 5.57 -10.41 5.74
C LYS A 13 4.11 -9.97 5.91
N HIS A 14 3.77 -8.76 5.46
CA HIS A 14 2.40 -8.28 5.52
C HIS A 14 1.49 -9.07 4.59
N ALA A 15 1.93 -9.36 3.38
CA ALA A 15 1.14 -10.09 2.39
C ALA A 15 0.74 -11.47 2.90
N LEU A 16 1.67 -12.20 3.49
CA LEU A 16 1.42 -13.52 4.08
C LEU A 16 0.48 -13.42 5.27
N LEU A 17 0.69 -12.45 6.14
CA LEU A 17 -0.16 -12.24 7.31
C LEU A 17 -1.59 -11.86 6.91
N PHE A 18 -1.72 -10.87 6.02
CA PHE A 18 -3.03 -10.38 5.56
C PHE A 18 -3.83 -11.49 4.87
N SER A 19 -3.21 -12.22 3.96
CA SER A 19 -3.89 -13.29 3.24
C SER A 19 -4.35 -14.43 4.16
N ALA A 20 -3.54 -14.77 5.16
CA ALA A 20 -3.92 -15.77 6.15
C ALA A 20 -5.09 -15.31 7.03
N GLN A 21 -5.11 -14.03 7.41
CA GLN A 21 -6.16 -13.46 8.27
C GLN A 21 -7.42 -13.07 7.52
N ASN A 22 -7.36 -12.96 6.19
CA ASN A 22 -8.48 -12.50 5.35
C ASN A 22 -8.72 -13.49 4.20
N PRO A 23 -9.21 -14.71 4.51
CA PRO A 23 -9.35 -15.75 3.48
C PRO A 23 -10.39 -15.42 2.41
N GLN A 24 -11.27 -14.43 2.65
CA GLN A 24 -12.28 -13.99 1.70
C GLN A 24 -11.78 -12.87 0.75
N HIS A 25 -10.53 -12.44 0.90
CA HIS A 25 -9.92 -11.42 0.03
C HIS A 25 -8.83 -12.05 -0.82
N ASN A 26 -8.70 -11.59 -2.05
CA ASN A 26 -7.58 -11.95 -2.91
C ASN A 26 -6.54 -10.84 -2.85
N LEU A 27 -5.33 -11.16 -2.44
CA LEU A 27 -4.22 -10.20 -2.37
C LEU A 27 -3.22 -10.45 -3.47
N ILE A 28 -2.92 -9.40 -4.23
CA ILE A 28 -1.82 -9.37 -5.19
C ILE A 28 -0.70 -8.56 -4.54
N ALA A 29 0.46 -9.18 -4.33
CA ALA A 29 1.60 -8.56 -3.68
C ALA A 29 2.72 -8.33 -4.70
N ILE A 30 3.01 -7.06 -4.97
CA ILE A 30 3.96 -6.66 -6.02
C ILE A 30 5.27 -6.27 -5.37
N GLU A 31 6.37 -6.88 -5.82
CA GLU A 31 7.71 -6.52 -5.40
C GLU A 31 8.64 -6.39 -6.61
N ARG A 32 9.37 -5.28 -6.68
CA ARG A 32 10.27 -4.94 -7.78
C ARG A 32 11.61 -5.65 -7.67
N THR A 33 12.11 -5.83 -6.45
CA THR A 33 13.42 -6.41 -6.20
C THR A 33 13.37 -7.93 -6.29
N ARG A 34 14.14 -8.51 -7.19
CA ARG A 34 14.11 -9.95 -7.44
C ARG A 34 14.38 -10.78 -6.17
N GLU A 35 15.41 -10.41 -5.41
CA GLU A 35 15.79 -11.15 -4.21
C GLU A 35 14.65 -11.19 -3.18
N LYS A 36 14.02 -10.03 -2.94
CA LYS A 36 12.89 -9.95 -1.99
C LYS A 36 11.67 -10.70 -2.51
N PHE A 37 11.38 -10.58 -3.81
CA PHE A 37 10.28 -11.32 -4.43
C PHE A 37 10.48 -12.83 -4.28
N LEU A 38 11.69 -13.35 -4.53
CA LEU A 38 11.96 -14.77 -4.39
C LEU A 38 11.81 -15.26 -2.97
N ALA A 39 12.18 -14.43 -1.98
CA ALA A 39 11.97 -14.76 -0.57
C ALA A 39 10.48 -14.85 -0.21
N MET A 40 9.68 -13.90 -0.71
CA MET A 40 8.22 -13.92 -0.54
C MET A 40 7.60 -15.16 -1.19
N GLN A 41 7.99 -15.45 -2.42
CA GLN A 41 7.48 -16.61 -3.17
C GLN A 41 7.79 -17.92 -2.46
N LYS A 42 9.01 -18.06 -1.97
CA LYS A 42 9.43 -19.26 -1.24
C LYS A 42 8.60 -19.46 0.02
N GLN A 43 8.40 -18.39 0.80
CA GLN A 43 7.61 -18.49 2.02
C GLN A 43 6.14 -18.77 1.71
N HIS A 44 5.61 -18.19 0.65
CA HIS A 44 4.24 -18.47 0.19
C HIS A 44 4.05 -19.94 -0.20
N GLU A 45 5.04 -20.53 -0.88
CA GLU A 45 4.99 -21.96 -1.22
C GLU A 45 4.94 -22.84 0.02
N ILE A 46 5.63 -22.44 1.09
CA ILE A 46 5.62 -23.16 2.37
C ILE A 46 4.27 -23.02 3.06
N GLU A 47 3.71 -21.80 3.13
CA GLU A 47 2.47 -21.53 3.86
C GLU A 47 1.21 -21.91 3.09
N GLY A 48 1.22 -21.80 1.78
CA GLY A 48 0.19 -22.32 0.88
C GLY A 48 -1.11 -21.54 0.81
N GLN A 49 -1.14 -20.23 1.17
CA GLN A 49 -2.36 -19.43 1.01
C GLN A 49 -2.81 -19.41 -0.45
N THR A 50 -4.04 -19.81 -0.71
CA THR A 50 -4.61 -19.83 -2.07
C THR A 50 -5.09 -18.47 -2.55
N ASN A 51 -5.21 -17.51 -1.64
CA ASN A 51 -5.70 -16.15 -1.90
C ASN A 51 -4.57 -15.11 -1.98
N LEU A 52 -3.32 -15.54 -2.09
CA LEU A 52 -2.16 -14.66 -2.27
C LEU A 52 -1.51 -14.95 -3.62
N ASN A 53 -1.21 -13.87 -4.36
CA ASN A 53 -0.54 -13.96 -5.65
C ASN A 53 0.68 -13.02 -5.68
N PRO A 54 1.89 -13.53 -5.40
CA PRO A 54 3.10 -12.72 -5.50
C PRO A 54 3.43 -12.40 -6.95
N ILE A 55 3.79 -11.13 -7.22
CA ILE A 55 4.15 -10.66 -8.55
C ILE A 55 5.51 -9.95 -8.50
N HIS A 56 6.40 -10.35 -9.40
CA HIS A 56 7.67 -9.66 -9.61
C HIS A 56 7.50 -8.62 -10.72
N ALA A 57 7.35 -7.37 -10.35
CA ALA A 57 7.11 -6.28 -11.31
C ALA A 57 7.39 -4.92 -10.70
N ASP A 58 7.55 -3.91 -11.56
CA ASP A 58 7.40 -2.51 -11.18
C ASP A 58 5.91 -2.20 -11.08
N ALA A 59 5.49 -1.66 -9.94
CA ALA A 59 4.08 -1.47 -9.64
C ALA A 59 3.37 -0.49 -10.57
N LEU A 60 4.01 0.63 -10.95
CA LEU A 60 3.34 1.64 -11.76
C LEU A 60 2.86 1.11 -13.12
N PRO A 61 3.73 0.56 -13.98
CA PRO A 61 3.28 -0.01 -15.24
C PRO A 61 2.36 -1.21 -15.03
N TRP A 62 2.57 -2.01 -13.99
CA TRP A 62 1.70 -3.14 -13.72
C TRP A 62 0.27 -2.70 -13.42
N VAL A 63 0.09 -1.68 -12.59
CA VAL A 63 -1.23 -1.13 -12.26
C VAL A 63 -1.91 -0.59 -13.52
N VAL A 64 -1.15 0.14 -14.37
CA VAL A 64 -1.69 0.70 -15.61
C VAL A 64 -2.21 -0.39 -16.54
N HIS A 65 -1.45 -1.46 -16.70
CA HIS A 65 -1.75 -2.49 -17.71
C HIS A 65 -2.66 -3.61 -17.22
N ALA A 66 -2.66 -3.89 -15.92
CA ALA A 66 -3.36 -5.06 -15.37
C ALA A 66 -4.71 -4.77 -14.75
N LEU A 67 -4.98 -3.53 -14.34
CA LEU A 67 -6.17 -3.20 -13.58
C LEU A 67 -7.20 -2.42 -14.41
N HIS A 68 -8.47 -2.72 -14.15
CA HIS A 68 -9.60 -1.97 -14.69
C HIS A 68 -10.10 -0.93 -13.67
N PRO A 69 -10.84 0.11 -14.14
CA PRO A 69 -11.47 1.06 -13.21
C PRO A 69 -12.34 0.35 -12.17
N LYS A 70 -12.30 0.82 -10.94
CA LYS A 70 -13.14 0.35 -9.82
C LYS A 70 -12.98 -1.13 -9.47
N GLN A 71 -11.84 -1.73 -9.81
CA GLN A 71 -11.61 -3.16 -9.59
C GLN A 71 -11.08 -3.48 -8.19
N VAL A 72 -10.39 -2.54 -7.55
CA VAL A 72 -9.62 -2.79 -6.33
C VAL A 72 -10.34 -2.26 -5.11
N GLN A 73 -10.40 -3.07 -4.05
CA GLN A 73 -10.97 -2.66 -2.77
C GLN A 73 -9.96 -1.98 -1.86
N GLN A 74 -8.72 -2.47 -1.81
CA GLN A 74 -7.68 -1.91 -0.94
C GLN A 74 -6.33 -1.90 -1.63
N PHE A 75 -5.63 -0.76 -1.51
CA PHE A 75 -4.20 -0.69 -1.78
C PHE A 75 -3.45 -0.52 -0.47
N PHE A 76 -2.33 -1.23 -0.33
CA PHE A 76 -1.40 -1.06 0.78
C PHE A 76 -0.08 -0.52 0.25
N ILE A 77 0.35 0.60 0.81
CA ILE A 77 1.65 1.22 0.53
C ILE A 77 2.31 1.43 1.90
N LEU A 78 3.09 0.45 2.33
CA LEU A 78 3.63 0.40 3.68
C LEU A 78 5.12 0.73 3.65
N TYR A 79 5.49 1.86 4.29
CA TYR A 79 6.86 2.34 4.41
C TYR A 79 7.55 2.53 3.05
N PRO A 80 6.95 3.30 2.13
CA PRO A 80 7.59 3.59 0.84
C PRO A 80 8.86 4.40 1.03
N ASN A 81 9.72 4.37 0.01
CA ASN A 81 10.90 5.23 -0.01
C ASN A 81 10.44 6.68 0.17
N PRO A 82 10.97 7.43 1.15
CA PRO A 82 10.54 8.80 1.41
C PRO A 82 10.96 9.81 0.34
N GLU A 83 11.83 9.41 -0.60
CA GLU A 83 12.31 10.26 -1.69
C GLU A 83 12.79 11.63 -1.19
N PRO A 84 13.82 11.67 -0.31
CA PRO A 84 14.23 12.93 0.32
C PRO A 84 14.82 13.93 -0.68
N HIS A 85 15.35 13.43 -1.82
CA HIS A 85 15.96 14.27 -2.86
C HIS A 85 15.04 14.54 -4.04
N ASN A 86 13.87 13.89 -4.09
CA ASN A 86 12.92 14.06 -5.18
C ASN A 86 11.47 13.99 -4.65
N PRO A 87 11.01 15.09 -4.02
CA PRO A 87 9.64 15.11 -3.45
C PRO A 87 8.53 14.80 -4.45
N ALA A 88 8.76 15.11 -5.73
CA ALA A 88 7.77 14.85 -6.78
C ALA A 88 7.48 13.35 -6.98
N GLN A 89 8.37 12.47 -6.52
CA GLN A 89 8.17 11.02 -6.60
C GLN A 89 7.51 10.43 -5.35
N ARG A 90 7.18 11.24 -4.35
CA ARG A 90 6.37 10.78 -3.22
C ARG A 90 4.95 10.47 -3.70
N TRP A 91 4.37 9.39 -3.17
CA TRP A 91 3.12 8.84 -3.72
C TRP A 91 2.01 9.85 -3.93
N LEU A 92 1.73 10.71 -2.95
CA LEU A 92 0.63 11.66 -3.05
C LEU A 92 0.98 12.94 -3.82
N ASN A 93 2.22 13.09 -4.22
CA ASN A 93 2.68 14.19 -5.08
C ASN A 93 2.68 13.81 -6.57
N MET A 94 2.62 12.51 -6.88
CA MET A 94 2.64 12.04 -8.26
C MET A 94 1.26 12.17 -8.91
N PRO A 95 1.18 12.61 -10.17
CA PRO A 95 -0.08 12.52 -10.93
C PRO A 95 -0.63 11.11 -11.01
N PHE A 96 0.23 10.12 -10.93
CA PHE A 96 -0.15 8.71 -10.92
C PHE A 96 -1.11 8.35 -9.78
N PHE A 97 -1.10 9.11 -8.69
CA PHE A 97 -2.01 8.84 -7.56
C PHE A 97 -3.47 8.91 -8.00
N GLU A 98 -3.82 9.83 -8.89
CA GLU A 98 -5.18 9.90 -9.46
C GLU A 98 -5.52 8.62 -10.21
N PHE A 99 -4.58 8.07 -10.99
CA PHE A 99 -4.79 6.81 -11.67
C PHE A 99 -5.01 5.67 -10.68
N LEU A 100 -4.22 5.62 -9.62
CA LEU A 100 -4.38 4.63 -8.56
C LEU A 100 -5.79 4.69 -7.96
N ILE A 101 -6.26 5.89 -7.63
CA ILE A 101 -7.60 6.10 -7.07
C ILE A 101 -8.68 5.66 -8.07
N SER A 102 -8.46 5.85 -9.37
CA SER A 102 -9.39 5.39 -10.40
C SER A 102 -9.61 3.88 -10.39
N ARG A 103 -8.63 3.13 -9.93
CA ARG A 103 -8.69 1.66 -9.83
C ARG A 103 -9.42 1.19 -8.57
N LEU A 104 -9.61 2.06 -7.58
CA LEU A 104 -10.40 1.74 -6.38
C LEU A 104 -11.89 1.70 -6.70
N ASP A 105 -12.57 0.72 -6.12
CA ASP A 105 -14.02 0.71 -6.06
C ASP A 105 -14.52 1.80 -5.09
N GLN A 106 -15.82 2.10 -5.16
CA GLN A 106 -16.45 2.98 -4.18
C GLN A 106 -16.23 2.43 -2.77
N HIS A 107 -15.92 3.33 -1.83
CA HIS A 107 -15.58 2.95 -0.44
C HIS A 107 -14.30 2.14 -0.31
N GLY A 108 -13.56 1.96 -1.39
CA GLY A 108 -12.23 1.38 -1.36
C GLY A 108 -11.24 2.28 -0.64
N THR A 109 -10.14 1.71 -0.15
CA THR A 109 -9.16 2.44 0.68
C THR A 109 -7.73 2.28 0.18
N VAL A 110 -6.92 3.30 0.49
CA VAL A 110 -5.46 3.22 0.40
C VAL A 110 -4.92 3.38 1.81
N THR A 111 -4.15 2.40 2.28
CA THR A 111 -3.42 2.49 3.54
C THR A 111 -1.98 2.87 3.24
N LEU A 112 -1.57 4.05 3.72
CA LEU A 112 -0.22 4.57 3.58
C LEU A 112 0.42 4.66 4.96
N ALA A 113 1.51 3.94 5.20
CA ALA A 113 2.23 3.97 6.47
C ALA A 113 3.65 4.47 6.28
N SER A 114 4.14 5.25 7.25
CA SER A 114 5.51 5.77 7.27
C SER A 114 5.99 6.01 8.70
N ASN A 115 7.30 5.91 8.88
CA ASN A 115 8.01 6.29 10.11
C ASN A 115 8.52 7.73 10.06
N ILE A 116 8.21 8.47 8.99
CA ILE A 116 8.71 9.84 8.78
C ILE A 116 7.55 10.81 8.95
N PRO A 117 7.50 11.56 10.06
CA PRO A 117 6.38 12.46 10.35
C PRO A 117 6.13 13.49 9.25
N GLU A 118 7.19 14.02 8.63
CA GLU A 118 7.08 15.00 7.55
C GLU A 118 6.44 14.39 6.30
N TYR A 119 6.72 13.13 6.01
CA TYR A 119 6.08 12.42 4.90
C TYR A 119 4.57 12.32 5.11
N ILE A 120 4.16 11.95 6.31
CA ILE A 120 2.75 11.84 6.68
C ILE A 120 2.07 13.21 6.65
N ALA A 121 2.71 14.25 7.22
CA ALA A 121 2.16 15.61 7.23
C ALA A 121 1.97 16.17 5.82
N GLU A 122 2.93 15.96 4.93
CA GLU A 122 2.82 16.38 3.53
C GLU A 122 1.69 15.63 2.83
N ALA A 123 1.58 14.32 3.07
CA ALA A 123 0.50 13.51 2.50
C ALA A 123 -0.89 14.01 2.96
N GLU A 124 -1.03 14.38 4.23
CA GLU A 124 -2.29 14.97 4.74
C GLU A 124 -2.63 16.26 4.01
N GLN A 125 -1.65 17.15 3.80
CA GLN A 125 -1.87 18.40 3.07
C GLN A 125 -2.30 18.14 1.63
N GLN A 126 -1.70 17.16 0.96
CA GLN A 126 -2.10 16.77 -0.39
C GLN A 126 -3.53 16.22 -0.41
N LEU A 127 -3.91 15.42 0.58
CA LEU A 127 -5.28 14.91 0.66
C LEU A 127 -6.31 16.01 0.87
N ILE A 128 -5.99 17.01 1.68
CA ILE A 128 -6.90 18.13 1.98
C ILE A 128 -6.98 19.10 0.79
N ASN A 129 -5.84 19.47 0.22
CA ASN A 129 -5.76 20.60 -0.71
C ASN A 129 -5.83 20.20 -2.19
N VAL A 130 -5.35 19.01 -2.55
CA VAL A 130 -5.24 18.57 -3.95
C VAL A 130 -6.27 17.50 -4.26
N TRP A 131 -6.19 16.36 -3.57
CA TRP A 131 -7.02 15.21 -3.90
C TRP A 131 -8.44 15.31 -3.36
N LYS A 132 -8.64 16.09 -2.29
CA LYS A 132 -9.96 16.25 -1.67
C LYS A 132 -10.57 14.90 -1.26
N LEU A 133 -9.74 14.04 -0.64
CA LEU A 133 -10.14 12.71 -0.20
C LEU A 133 -10.19 12.65 1.33
N PRO A 134 -11.21 12.04 1.91
CA PRO A 134 -11.27 11.82 3.35
C PRO A 134 -10.26 10.77 3.79
N PHE A 135 -9.75 10.92 5.00
CA PHE A 135 -8.80 9.98 5.56
C PHE A 135 -8.90 9.92 7.08
N VAL A 136 -8.44 8.82 7.65
CA VAL A 136 -8.24 8.65 9.08
C VAL A 136 -6.74 8.51 9.33
N LYS A 137 -6.24 9.25 10.31
CA LYS A 137 -4.83 9.17 10.73
C LYS A 137 -4.74 8.37 12.02
N GLU A 138 -3.84 7.39 12.04
CA GLU A 138 -3.64 6.53 13.19
C GLU A 138 -2.15 6.44 13.54
N VAL A 139 -1.85 6.37 14.84
CA VAL A 139 -0.54 6.00 15.33
C VAL A 139 -0.47 4.48 15.41
N ILE A 140 0.58 3.91 14.84
CA ILE A 140 0.78 2.46 14.87
C ILE A 140 1.22 2.05 16.27
N PRO A 141 0.54 1.07 16.89
CA PRO A 141 0.93 0.62 18.23
C PRO A 141 2.31 -0.05 18.23
N ALA A 142 3.04 0.10 19.34
CA ALA A 142 4.40 -0.42 19.49
C ALA A 142 4.51 -1.93 19.31
N THR A 143 3.39 -2.65 19.44
CA THR A 143 3.31 -4.11 19.27
C THR A 143 3.07 -4.55 17.85
N SER A 144 2.83 -3.61 16.91
CA SER A 144 2.58 -3.97 15.52
C SER A 144 3.83 -4.53 14.85
N ALA A 145 3.64 -5.54 13.99
CA ALA A 145 4.73 -6.26 13.35
C ALA A 145 4.36 -6.67 11.92
N ARG A 146 3.67 -5.81 11.17
CA ARG A 146 3.15 -6.12 9.85
C ARG A 146 4.23 -6.28 8.79
N THR A 147 5.34 -5.51 8.90
CA THR A 147 6.47 -5.57 7.99
C THR A 147 7.78 -5.62 8.78
N HIS A 148 8.87 -6.03 8.12
CA HIS A 148 10.20 -5.99 8.73
C HIS A 148 10.63 -4.56 9.05
N PHE A 149 10.27 -3.59 8.21
CA PHE A 149 10.56 -2.18 8.47
C PHE A 149 9.80 -1.67 9.69
N GLU A 150 8.52 -2.02 9.82
CA GLU A 150 7.71 -1.61 10.97
C GLU A 150 8.29 -2.13 12.27
N VAL A 151 8.66 -3.40 12.34
CA VAL A 151 9.33 -4.00 13.50
C VAL A 151 10.59 -3.22 13.85
N LYS A 152 11.45 -2.98 12.86
CA LYS A 152 12.70 -2.28 13.03
C LYS A 152 12.52 -0.85 13.55
N TYR A 153 11.59 -0.10 12.97
CA TYR A 153 11.33 1.29 13.36
C TYR A 153 10.74 1.38 14.75
N LEU A 154 9.78 0.52 15.07
CA LEU A 154 9.16 0.50 16.40
C LEU A 154 10.14 0.06 17.48
N GLU A 155 11.03 -0.90 17.21
CA GLU A 155 12.08 -1.30 18.13
C GLU A 155 13.06 -0.17 18.45
N ARG A 156 13.26 0.75 17.49
CA ARG A 156 14.09 1.94 17.66
C ARG A 156 13.37 3.08 18.39
N GLY A 157 12.11 2.91 18.75
CA GLY A 157 11.30 3.95 19.36
C GLY A 157 10.83 5.03 18.39
N GLU A 158 10.88 4.78 17.08
CA GLU A 158 10.40 5.73 16.08
C GLU A 158 8.88 5.77 16.04
N LEU A 159 8.33 6.95 15.73
CA LEU A 159 6.91 7.13 15.54
C LEU A 159 6.50 6.60 14.17
N CYS A 160 5.67 5.57 14.16
CA CYS A 160 5.06 5.05 12.94
C CYS A 160 3.60 5.47 12.89
N GLN A 161 3.17 6.02 11.75
CA GLN A 161 1.80 6.49 11.53
C GLN A 161 1.26 5.95 10.23
N GLN A 162 -0.05 5.87 10.13
CA GLN A 162 -0.71 5.51 8.88
C GLN A 162 -1.89 6.43 8.58
N LEU A 163 -2.15 6.59 7.29
CA LEU A 163 -3.33 7.23 6.76
C LEU A 163 -4.18 6.17 6.07
N ILE A 164 -5.43 6.07 6.43
CA ILE A 164 -6.41 5.24 5.73
C ILE A 164 -7.27 6.18 4.91
N ILE A 165 -7.03 6.20 3.62
CA ILE A 165 -7.64 7.13 2.67
C ILE A 165 -8.83 6.42 2.03
N SER A 166 -10.00 7.03 2.04
CA SER A 166 -11.21 6.44 1.49
C SER A 166 -11.66 7.14 0.22
N LYS A 167 -12.12 6.37 -0.76
CA LYS A 167 -12.73 6.89 -1.98
C LYS A 167 -14.24 7.01 -1.76
N PRO A 168 -14.79 8.22 -1.61
CA PRO A 168 -16.23 8.38 -1.41
C PRO A 168 -17.00 8.09 -2.68
N GLU A 169 -18.27 7.77 -2.50
CA GLU A 169 -19.21 7.64 -3.62
C GLU A 169 -19.26 8.96 -4.40
N GLY A 170 -19.25 8.86 -5.71
CA GLY A 170 -19.30 10.02 -6.59
C GLY A 170 -17.96 10.73 -6.82
N TYR A 171 -16.87 10.26 -6.21
CA TYR A 171 -15.55 10.83 -6.49
C TYR A 171 -15.13 10.52 -7.93
N ILE A 172 -14.83 11.56 -8.70
CA ILE A 172 -14.56 11.45 -10.12
C ILE A 172 -13.07 11.64 -10.38
N THR A 173 -12.49 10.74 -11.18
CA THR A 173 -11.12 10.84 -11.72
C THR A 173 -11.18 11.01 -13.24
N ARG A 174 -10.04 11.40 -13.82
CA ARG A 174 -9.94 11.50 -15.29
C ARG A 174 -9.83 10.14 -16.00
N PHE A 175 -9.67 9.06 -15.26
CA PHE A 175 -9.36 7.73 -15.82
C PHE A 175 -10.45 6.70 -15.59
#